data_4a6b413fea9bf69724aa07f36e5a7506
#
_entry.id   4a6b413fea9bf69724aa07f36e5a7506
#
_cell.length_a   1.000
_cell.length_b   1.000
_cell.length_c   1.000
_cell.angle_alpha   90.00
_cell.angle_beta   90.00
_cell.angle_gamma   90.00
#
_symmetry.space_group_name_H-M   'P 1'
#
loop_
_entity.id
_entity.type
_entity.pdbx_description
1 polymer ?
#
loop_
_entity_poly.entity_id
_entity_poly.type
_entity_poly.pdbx_seq_one_letter_code
_entity_poly.pdbx_strand_id
1 'polypeptide(L)'
;MRGRLSAAPGLAARRPVPQRLRRTLSTGQTCPFGGQSPADFIPGAKSVLHSPPMNTQHSLPAHVVRYAAPPTIARFMRSRALYRGIMGPVGSGKSSACSVELMAKALAQAPDQTGQRRTRFAVVRNTYRELKDTTLKTWLSWFPEEDFGPFGTTDMTHRLDLALADGTRLLAEVLFRALDKPQDVKKLLSLELTGAWVNEARELPLSLVEALGDRVERFPSAREGGCTWAGVILDTNPPDTDHWWHRLAEEDRPRNWDFFRQPGGLIEHNGAFFHNPQAENLDNLPGDFYLRRMAGKHARHIRVYYCGRYGFVQDGMPVYPEFDEARDVAQNELETISGLPLYVGLDFGLTPAAALAQKLPDGRWRYLDELVTQNMGMVRFAALLNDLLRSRYPGLTPVIWGDPAGMARAQTDERTPYDILRANGLHARPTNTNDPLLRREAMAAALARSIDELPGLSLSPRCTTLIRGMAGAWRYRRLAVAGHERYDETPEKSRFSHICEAAQYLLVGAGEGQRLLTPEGPAKDRQAKALTGR
;
A
#
# COMPACT_ATOMS: atom_id res chain seq x y z
N MET A 1 22.71 60.49 -15.60
CA MET A 1 23.31 60.74 -14.25
C MET A 1 23.44 59.37 -13.61
N ARG A 2 24.53 58.75 -13.72
CA ARG A 2 25.71 58.57 -12.86
C ARG A 2 25.36 58.17 -11.43
N GLY A 3 25.83 56.99 -11.04
CA GLY A 3 25.94 56.51 -9.67
C GLY A 3 26.46 55.07 -9.63
N ARG A 4 27.82 54.92 -9.80
CA ARG A 4 28.57 53.65 -9.54
C ARG A 4 28.77 53.54 -8.02
N LEU A 5 28.82 52.29 -7.54
CA LEU A 5 29.62 51.83 -6.39
C LEU A 5 29.68 50.32 -6.49
N SER A 6 30.77 49.74 -6.85
CA SER A 6 32.01 49.39 -6.13
C SER A 6 31.91 47.96 -5.55
N ALA A 7 32.60 47.04 -6.19
CA ALA A 7 32.87 45.67 -5.79
C ALA A 7 33.92 45.62 -4.65
N ALA A 8 33.77 44.64 -3.77
CA ALA A 8 34.86 44.16 -2.91
C ALA A 8 34.81 42.62 -2.84
N PRO A 9 35.96 41.94 -2.65
CA PRO A 9 36.24 40.61 -3.15
C PRO A 9 36.03 39.48 -2.15
N GLY A 10 35.74 38.35 -2.69
CA GLY A 10 35.90 36.97 -2.34
C GLY A 10 36.33 36.52 -0.94
N LEU A 11 35.47 35.64 -0.42
CA LEU A 11 35.88 34.59 0.50
C LEU A 11 35.36 33.27 -0.04
N ALA A 12 36.30 32.46 -0.54
CA ALA A 12 36.05 31.10 -0.98
C ALA A 12 35.61 30.24 0.22
N ALA A 13 34.35 29.92 0.30
CA ALA A 13 33.83 28.94 1.26
C ALA A 13 34.26 27.54 0.79
N ARG A 14 35.19 26.95 1.50
CA ARG A 14 35.53 25.51 1.39
C ARG A 14 34.30 24.68 1.71
N ARG A 15 33.95 23.79 0.80
CA ARG A 15 32.93 22.73 1.04
C ARG A 15 33.43 21.83 2.18
N PRO A 16 32.65 21.58 3.21
CA PRO A 16 33.01 20.57 4.19
C PRO A 16 32.87 19.17 3.58
N VAL A 17 33.90 18.38 3.74
CA VAL A 17 33.94 16.92 3.54
C VAL A 17 32.92 16.31 4.51
N PRO A 18 32.10 15.32 4.12
CA PRO A 18 31.16 14.69 5.02
C PRO A 18 31.92 13.99 6.15
N GLN A 19 31.78 14.50 7.35
CA GLN A 19 32.26 13.85 8.55
C GLN A 19 31.53 12.51 8.73
N ARG A 20 32.29 11.45 8.82
CA ARG A 20 31.82 10.16 9.35
C ARG A 20 31.15 10.41 10.70
N LEU A 21 29.88 10.03 10.80
CA LEU A 21 29.05 10.15 12.00
C LEU A 21 29.78 9.51 13.22
N ARG A 22 30.32 10.34 14.08
CA ARG A 22 30.68 9.93 15.44
C ARG A 22 29.38 9.83 16.25
N ARG A 23 28.97 8.62 16.52
CA ARG A 23 27.81 8.32 17.39
C ARG A 23 28.27 8.47 18.85
N THR A 24 27.84 9.51 19.52
CA THR A 24 28.07 9.73 20.96
C THR A 24 26.96 9.06 21.77
N LEU A 25 27.38 8.42 22.88
CA LEU A 25 26.50 7.87 23.92
C LEU A 25 25.82 8.99 24.70
N SER A 26 24.51 8.93 24.86
CA SER A 26 23.83 9.59 25.97
C SER A 26 23.50 8.54 27.03
N THR A 27 24.05 8.73 28.23
CA THR A 27 23.73 7.99 29.45
C THR A 27 22.38 8.44 29.95
N GLY A 28 21.37 7.58 29.97
CA GLY A 28 20.05 7.87 30.50
C GLY A 28 19.55 6.77 31.41
N GLN A 29 19.57 7.05 32.70
CA GLN A 29 18.81 6.50 33.82
C GLN A 29 18.55 4.98 33.86
N THR A 30 19.19 4.34 34.85
CA THR A 30 18.95 2.99 35.32
C THR A 30 17.59 2.89 36.04
N CYS A 31 16.68 2.04 35.55
CA CYS A 31 15.56 1.54 36.32
C CYS A 31 15.95 0.21 37.03
N PRO A 32 15.56 0.00 38.29
CA PRO A 32 15.93 -1.19 39.07
C PRO A 32 14.89 -2.31 38.90
N PHE A 33 14.90 -3.03 37.81
CA PHE A 33 14.33 -4.36 37.70
C PHE A 33 15.01 -5.09 36.54
N GLY A 34 15.69 -6.19 36.83
CA GLY A 34 16.50 -6.95 35.91
C GLY A 34 15.70 -7.65 34.82
N GLY A 35 15.77 -7.07 33.65
CA GLY A 35 15.30 -7.64 32.39
C GLY A 35 16.03 -6.90 31.28
N GLN A 36 16.99 -7.56 30.63
CA GLN A 36 17.74 -6.98 29.53
C GLN A 36 16.74 -6.59 28.40
N SER A 37 16.67 -5.30 28.11
CA SER A 37 15.92 -4.77 26.98
C SER A 37 16.60 -5.17 25.66
N PRO A 38 15.87 -5.67 24.66
CA PRO A 38 16.45 -5.97 23.34
C PRO A 38 17.05 -4.77 22.60
N ALA A 39 16.91 -3.56 23.15
CA ALA A 39 17.43 -2.33 22.55
C ALA A 39 18.93 -2.06 22.87
N ASP A 40 19.49 -2.75 23.87
CA ASP A 40 20.89 -2.57 24.28
C ASP A 40 21.75 -3.72 23.74
N PHE A 41 21.74 -3.91 22.43
CA PHE A 41 22.54 -4.89 21.76
C PHE A 41 24.01 -4.43 21.68
N ILE A 42 24.89 -5.05 22.46
CA ILE A 42 26.34 -4.86 22.43
C ILE A 42 27.03 -6.22 22.22
N PRO A 43 27.55 -6.51 21.04
CA PRO A 43 28.53 -7.58 20.89
C PRO A 43 29.91 -7.08 21.33
N GLY A 44 30.39 -7.59 22.44
CA GLY A 44 31.80 -7.52 22.85
C GLY A 44 32.24 -6.31 23.69
N ALA A 45 32.21 -6.45 25.01
CA ALA A 45 32.95 -5.58 25.91
C ALA A 45 34.44 -5.96 25.89
N LYS A 46 35.33 -4.97 25.83
CA LYS A 46 36.77 -5.17 25.95
C LYS A 46 37.13 -5.78 27.31
N SER A 47 37.69 -6.98 27.34
CA SER A 47 38.51 -7.43 28.44
C SER A 47 39.98 -7.43 28.04
N VAL A 48 40.79 -6.71 28.81
CA VAL A 48 42.26 -6.76 28.71
C VAL A 48 42.68 -8.06 29.41
N LEU A 49 43.16 -9.02 28.64
CA LEU A 49 43.83 -10.21 29.20
C LEU A 49 45.21 -10.36 28.59
N HIS A 50 46.19 -10.57 29.49
CA HIS A 50 47.58 -10.90 29.19
C HIS A 50 47.67 -12.25 28.46
N SER A 51 48.48 -12.29 27.41
CA SER A 51 48.71 -13.43 26.53
C SER A 51 49.70 -14.43 27.15
N PRO A 52 49.55 -15.71 26.82
CA PRO A 52 50.67 -16.59 26.47
C PRO A 52 50.61 -16.98 24.98
N PRO A 53 51.69 -17.57 24.42
CA PRO A 53 52.02 -17.45 23.01
C PRO A 53 51.45 -18.56 22.12
N MET A 54 51.23 -18.14 20.88
CA MET A 54 51.09 -18.89 19.61
C MET A 54 50.03 -19.98 19.48
N ASN A 55 48.93 -19.58 18.88
CA ASN A 55 48.36 -20.29 17.75
C ASN A 55 47.62 -19.26 16.87
N THR A 56 47.88 -19.28 15.58
CA THR A 56 47.29 -18.36 14.61
C THR A 56 45.78 -18.53 14.51
N GLN A 57 45.05 -17.93 15.44
CA GLN A 57 43.63 -17.69 15.29
C GLN A 57 43.47 -16.27 14.79
N HIS A 58 42.85 -16.10 13.63
CA HIS A 58 42.34 -14.82 13.16
C HIS A 58 41.36 -14.27 14.19
N SER A 59 41.83 -13.42 15.09
CA SER A 59 40.95 -12.63 15.95
C SER A 59 40.29 -11.58 15.08
N LEU A 60 39.07 -11.83 14.71
CA LEU A 60 38.23 -10.83 14.07
C LEU A 60 38.09 -9.62 15.02
N PRO A 61 38.23 -8.37 14.52
CA PRO A 61 38.02 -7.19 15.34
C PRO A 61 36.58 -7.20 15.88
N ALA A 62 36.41 -6.93 17.18
CA ALA A 62 35.10 -6.87 17.81
C ALA A 62 34.35 -5.65 17.25
N HIS A 63 33.52 -5.84 16.22
CA HIS A 63 32.65 -4.79 15.70
C HIS A 63 31.42 -4.61 16.60
N VAL A 64 31.22 -3.39 17.08
CA VAL A 64 30.07 -3.02 17.89
C VAL A 64 29.04 -2.37 17.00
N VAL A 65 27.93 -3.07 16.74
CA VAL A 65 26.76 -2.48 16.09
C VAL A 65 25.95 -1.74 17.15
N ARG A 66 25.80 -0.43 16.99
CA ARG A 66 24.97 0.40 17.86
C ARG A 66 23.70 0.79 17.12
N TYR A 67 22.57 0.47 17.68
CA TYR A 67 21.27 0.82 17.14
C TYR A 67 20.41 1.47 18.21
N ALA A 68 19.94 2.69 17.94
CA ALA A 68 18.97 3.39 18.77
C ALA A 68 17.59 3.25 18.13
N ALA A 69 16.72 2.44 18.71
CA ALA A 69 15.39 2.20 18.18
C ALA A 69 14.47 3.38 18.49
N PRO A 70 13.85 4.01 17.48
CA PRO A 70 12.76 4.96 17.69
C PRO A 70 11.58 4.34 18.45
N PRO A 71 10.69 5.15 19.07
CA PRO A 71 9.66 4.65 19.99
C PRO A 71 8.76 3.54 19.42
N THR A 72 8.31 3.67 18.18
CA THR A 72 7.46 2.64 17.55
C THR A 72 8.25 1.37 17.25
N ILE A 73 9.47 1.52 16.75
CA ILE A 73 10.38 0.38 16.51
C ILE A 73 10.72 -0.34 17.82
N ALA A 74 10.97 0.39 18.89
CA ALA A 74 11.24 -0.20 20.20
C ALA A 74 10.04 -1.01 20.73
N ARG A 75 8.81 -0.59 20.48
CA ARG A 75 7.60 -1.38 20.80
C ARG A 75 7.49 -2.63 19.93
N PHE A 76 7.76 -2.51 18.63
CA PHE A 76 7.79 -3.63 17.69
C PHE A 76 8.80 -4.71 18.12
N MET A 77 10.03 -4.32 18.50
CA MET A 77 11.08 -5.24 18.94
C MET A 77 10.74 -5.95 20.27
N ARG A 78 9.99 -5.30 21.17
CA ARG A 78 9.57 -5.87 22.44
C ARG A 78 8.39 -6.82 22.36
N SER A 79 7.61 -6.79 21.29
CA SER A 79 6.47 -7.69 21.12
C SER A 79 6.92 -9.15 21.07
N ARG A 80 6.07 -10.03 21.58
CA ARG A 80 6.27 -11.49 21.58
C ARG A 80 5.28 -12.23 20.67
N ALA A 81 4.46 -11.49 19.90
CA ALA A 81 3.54 -12.08 18.95
C ALA A 81 4.28 -12.91 17.90
N LEU A 82 3.66 -13.97 17.42
CA LEU A 82 4.22 -14.83 16.37
C LEU A 82 4.42 -14.04 15.08
N TYR A 83 3.45 -13.20 14.73
CA TYR A 83 3.52 -12.30 13.59
C TYR A 83 3.59 -10.86 14.08
N ARG A 84 4.63 -10.13 13.65
CA ARG A 84 4.84 -8.74 14.04
C ARG A 84 5.07 -7.87 12.81
N GLY A 85 4.14 -6.96 12.56
CA GLY A 85 4.20 -6.07 11.42
C GLY A 85 4.52 -4.63 11.80
N ILE A 86 5.45 -3.99 11.09
CA ILE A 86 5.71 -2.56 11.21
C ILE A 86 5.44 -1.85 9.90
N MET A 87 4.57 -0.83 9.95
CA MET A 87 4.20 0.00 8.82
C MET A 87 4.63 1.45 9.07
N GLY A 88 5.12 2.13 8.05
CA GLY A 88 5.53 3.53 8.18
C GLY A 88 5.93 4.16 6.85
N PRO A 89 6.23 5.46 6.86
CA PRO A 89 6.63 6.19 5.66
C PRO A 89 7.98 5.71 5.10
N VAL A 90 8.31 6.11 3.89
CA VAL A 90 9.64 5.89 3.30
C VAL A 90 10.70 6.59 4.18
N GLY A 91 11.83 5.93 4.39
CA GLY A 91 12.93 6.48 5.18
C GLY A 91 12.75 6.37 6.71
N SER A 92 11.67 5.78 7.21
CA SER A 92 11.43 5.65 8.65
C SER A 92 12.27 4.58 9.39
N GLY A 93 13.17 3.88 8.67
CA GLY A 93 14.11 2.92 9.29
C GLY A 93 13.58 1.51 9.49
N LYS A 94 12.41 1.15 8.93
CA LYS A 94 11.76 -0.17 9.10
C LYS A 94 12.67 -1.35 8.74
N SER A 95 13.24 -1.36 7.56
CA SER A 95 14.07 -2.49 7.08
C SER A 95 15.37 -2.61 7.86
N SER A 96 15.96 -1.49 8.31
CA SER A 96 17.09 -1.49 9.25
C SER A 96 16.69 -2.10 10.60
N ALA A 97 15.50 -1.75 11.10
CA ALA A 97 14.96 -2.32 12.34
C ALA A 97 14.78 -3.83 12.23
N CYS A 98 14.20 -4.33 11.13
CA CYS A 98 14.04 -5.77 10.91
C CYS A 98 15.38 -6.51 10.81
N SER A 99 16.38 -5.91 10.13
CA SER A 99 17.73 -6.48 10.06
C SER A 99 18.37 -6.61 11.45
N VAL A 100 18.30 -5.54 12.25
CA VAL A 100 18.85 -5.53 13.62
C VAL A 100 18.07 -6.49 14.53
N GLU A 101 16.75 -6.57 14.37
CA GLU A 101 15.91 -7.48 15.16
C GLU A 101 16.26 -8.94 14.90
N LEU A 102 16.47 -9.36 13.63
CA LEU A 102 16.92 -10.73 13.35
C LEU A 102 18.28 -11.04 14.02
N MET A 103 19.23 -10.12 13.95
CA MET A 103 20.52 -10.27 14.60
C MET A 103 20.37 -10.35 16.12
N ALA A 104 19.54 -9.50 16.71
CA ALA A 104 19.27 -9.55 18.15
C ALA A 104 18.65 -10.89 18.57
N LYS A 105 17.75 -11.46 17.76
CA LYS A 105 17.18 -12.80 18.02
C LYS A 105 18.22 -13.92 17.84
N ALA A 106 19.12 -13.79 16.86
CA ALA A 106 20.22 -14.73 16.69
C ALA A 106 21.11 -14.78 17.94
N LEU A 107 21.48 -13.62 18.46
CA LEU A 107 22.32 -13.52 19.66
C LEU A 107 21.60 -13.93 20.95
N ALA A 108 20.30 -13.73 21.03
CA ALA A 108 19.49 -14.15 22.16
C ALA A 108 19.18 -15.65 22.16
N GLN A 109 19.49 -16.40 21.09
CA GLN A 109 19.32 -17.85 21.05
C GLN A 109 20.12 -18.51 22.14
N ALA A 110 19.52 -19.39 22.93
CA ALA A 110 20.23 -20.17 23.96
C ALA A 110 21.30 -21.04 23.30
N PRO A 111 22.50 -21.13 23.89
CA PRO A 111 23.52 -22.03 23.39
C PRO A 111 23.12 -23.49 23.61
N ASP A 112 23.50 -24.35 22.68
CA ASP A 112 23.39 -25.80 22.83
C ASP A 112 24.47 -26.34 23.82
N GLN A 113 24.50 -27.65 24.01
CA GLN A 113 25.46 -28.31 24.89
C GLN A 113 26.93 -28.12 24.50
N THR A 114 27.18 -27.71 23.24
CA THR A 114 28.52 -27.41 22.71
C THR A 114 28.88 -25.94 22.80
N GLY A 115 28.01 -25.09 23.37
CA GLY A 115 28.18 -23.64 23.45
C GLY A 115 27.85 -22.90 22.15
N GLN A 116 27.15 -23.54 21.20
CA GLN A 116 26.79 -22.93 19.93
C GLN A 116 25.37 -22.41 19.98
N ARG A 117 25.18 -21.16 19.52
CA ARG A 117 23.86 -20.51 19.30
C ARG A 117 23.50 -20.62 17.83
N ARG A 118 22.64 -21.59 17.51
CA ARG A 118 22.28 -21.89 16.13
C ARG A 118 20.96 -21.24 15.73
N THR A 119 20.93 -20.52 14.62
CA THR A 119 19.68 -19.94 14.06
C THR A 119 19.68 -20.02 12.54
N ARG A 120 18.49 -20.07 11.96
CA ARG A 120 18.27 -19.98 10.51
C ARG A 120 17.08 -19.08 10.23
N PHE A 121 17.33 -18.00 9.52
CA PHE A 121 16.30 -17.02 9.13
C PHE A 121 16.08 -16.99 7.63
N ALA A 122 14.84 -16.80 7.19
CA ALA A 122 14.54 -16.46 5.82
C ALA A 122 14.22 -14.95 5.72
N VAL A 123 14.84 -14.26 4.77
CA VAL A 123 14.49 -12.90 4.36
C VAL A 123 13.83 -12.98 3.00
N VAL A 124 12.55 -12.61 2.96
CA VAL A 124 11.69 -12.84 1.81
C VAL A 124 11.25 -11.52 1.18
N ARG A 125 11.33 -11.44 -0.13
CA ARG A 125 10.81 -10.33 -0.93
C ARG A 125 10.15 -10.83 -2.22
N ASN A 126 9.33 -10.00 -2.84
CA ASN A 126 8.57 -10.34 -4.03
C ASN A 126 9.48 -10.72 -5.21
N THR A 127 10.47 -9.89 -5.57
CA THR A 127 11.33 -10.13 -6.74
C THR A 127 12.81 -10.24 -6.36
N TYR A 128 13.56 -11.04 -7.15
CA TYR A 128 15.01 -11.19 -6.98
C TYR A 128 15.76 -9.88 -7.15
N ARG A 129 15.36 -9.07 -8.10
CA ARG A 129 16.01 -7.77 -8.36
C ARG A 129 15.89 -6.85 -7.15
N GLU A 130 14.70 -6.70 -6.61
CA GLU A 130 14.46 -5.85 -5.44
C GLU A 130 15.13 -6.41 -4.19
N LEU A 131 15.07 -7.74 -4.00
CA LEU A 131 15.78 -8.41 -2.90
C LEU A 131 17.27 -8.06 -2.92
N LYS A 132 17.92 -8.17 -4.09
CA LYS A 132 19.35 -7.91 -4.27
C LYS A 132 19.68 -6.41 -4.16
N ASP A 133 18.89 -5.57 -4.84
CA ASP A 133 19.21 -4.14 -4.98
C ASP A 133 18.88 -3.32 -3.74
N THR A 134 18.00 -3.78 -2.87
CA THR A 134 17.55 -3.03 -1.68
C THR A 134 17.78 -3.81 -0.39
N THR A 135 17.10 -4.93 -0.19
CA THR A 135 17.05 -5.67 1.08
C THR A 135 18.40 -6.23 1.47
N LEU A 136 19.08 -6.91 0.55
CA LEU A 136 20.41 -7.46 0.77
C LEU A 136 21.45 -6.35 1.03
N LYS A 137 21.41 -5.25 0.27
CA LYS A 137 22.30 -4.11 0.49
C LYS A 137 22.09 -3.48 1.87
N THR A 138 20.85 -3.36 2.31
CA THR A 138 20.55 -2.89 3.68
C THR A 138 21.11 -3.84 4.72
N TRP A 139 20.92 -5.14 4.56
CA TRP A 139 21.47 -6.14 5.46
C TRP A 139 23.01 -6.09 5.54
N LEU A 140 23.70 -6.13 4.39
CA LEU A 140 25.17 -6.10 4.34
C LEU A 140 25.76 -4.76 4.78
N SER A 141 25.01 -3.65 4.73
CA SER A 141 25.46 -2.38 5.30
C SER A 141 25.48 -2.39 6.85
N TRP A 142 24.68 -3.22 7.48
CA TRP A 142 24.66 -3.45 8.92
C TRP A 142 25.64 -4.55 9.34
N PHE A 143 25.74 -5.61 8.52
CA PHE A 143 26.49 -6.83 8.80
C PHE A 143 27.39 -7.18 7.60
N PRO A 144 28.51 -6.46 7.41
CA PRO A 144 29.42 -6.69 6.29
C PRO A 144 30.12 -8.06 6.43
N GLU A 145 30.47 -8.62 5.27
CA GLU A 145 31.06 -9.98 5.18
C GLU A 145 32.40 -10.07 5.91
N GLU A 146 33.21 -9.01 5.86
CA GLU A 146 34.54 -8.97 6.48
C GLU A 146 34.47 -9.16 8.00
N ASP A 147 33.33 -8.80 8.61
CA ASP A 147 33.18 -8.78 10.07
C ASP A 147 32.30 -9.89 10.60
N PHE A 148 31.31 -10.30 9.78
CA PHE A 148 30.24 -11.21 10.24
C PHE A 148 30.30 -12.60 9.60
N GLY A 149 31.03 -12.77 8.49
CA GLY A 149 31.19 -14.04 7.79
C GLY A 149 30.73 -13.99 6.33
N PRO A 150 31.01 -15.04 5.54
CA PRO A 150 30.86 -14.99 4.10
C PRO A 150 29.41 -15.00 3.61
N PHE A 151 29.13 -14.22 2.56
CA PHE A 151 27.90 -14.27 1.79
C PHE A 151 28.03 -15.15 0.55
N GLY A 152 27.26 -16.21 0.47
CA GLY A 152 27.20 -17.09 -0.70
C GLY A 152 26.28 -16.51 -1.78
N THR A 153 26.87 -16.02 -2.88
CA THR A 153 26.09 -15.43 -3.99
C THR A 153 25.28 -16.45 -4.77
N THR A 154 25.71 -17.71 -4.81
CA THR A 154 25.02 -18.80 -5.53
C THR A 154 23.76 -19.25 -4.83
N ASP A 155 23.80 -19.38 -3.51
CA ASP A 155 22.68 -19.83 -2.68
C ASP A 155 21.99 -18.69 -1.92
N MET A 156 22.46 -17.45 -2.13
CA MET A 156 21.92 -16.24 -1.53
C MET A 156 21.79 -16.38 -0.02
N THR A 157 22.87 -16.79 0.64
CA THR A 157 22.89 -17.07 2.08
C THR A 157 24.07 -16.37 2.74
N HIS A 158 23.80 -15.59 3.79
CA HIS A 158 24.85 -15.05 4.66
C HIS A 158 25.04 -15.99 5.85
N ARG A 159 26.27 -16.49 6.01
CA ARG A 159 26.64 -17.41 7.08
C ARG A 159 27.44 -16.65 8.12
N LEU A 160 26.81 -16.36 9.23
CA LEU A 160 27.42 -15.63 10.34
C LEU A 160 28.11 -16.62 11.27
N ASP A 161 29.34 -16.30 11.64
CA ASP A 161 30.15 -17.11 12.52
C ASP A 161 30.95 -16.21 13.48
N LEU A 162 30.42 -16.02 14.69
CA LEU A 162 30.95 -15.04 15.65
C LEU A 162 31.28 -15.70 17.00
N ALA A 163 32.49 -15.47 17.50
CA ALA A 163 32.84 -15.75 18.89
C ALA A 163 32.27 -14.63 19.79
N LEU A 164 31.53 -14.99 20.82
CA LEU A 164 30.89 -14.04 21.73
C LEU A 164 31.70 -13.88 23.02
N ALA A 165 31.53 -12.73 23.68
CA ALA A 165 32.26 -12.38 24.89
C ALA A 165 31.97 -13.32 26.08
N ASP A 166 30.85 -14.03 26.08
CA ASP A 166 30.45 -15.01 27.09
C ASP A 166 31.05 -16.42 26.85
N GLY A 167 31.95 -16.56 25.86
CA GLY A 167 32.58 -17.81 25.48
C GLY A 167 31.74 -18.70 24.57
N THR A 168 30.52 -18.29 24.20
CA THR A 168 29.69 -19.02 23.24
C THR A 168 29.99 -18.59 21.79
N ARG A 169 29.47 -19.34 20.81
CA ARG A 169 29.66 -19.06 19.39
C ARG A 169 28.32 -18.95 18.68
N LEU A 170 28.10 -17.86 17.99
CA LEU A 170 26.92 -17.69 17.12
C LEU A 170 27.20 -18.32 15.75
N LEU A 171 26.33 -19.23 15.33
CA LEU A 171 26.29 -19.81 14.01
C LEU A 171 24.89 -19.53 13.42
N ALA A 172 24.77 -18.48 12.59
CA ALA A 172 23.49 -18.10 12.03
C ALA A 172 23.52 -18.14 10.49
N GLU A 173 22.47 -18.69 9.90
CA GLU A 173 22.24 -18.65 8.47
C GLU A 173 21.11 -17.67 8.17
N VAL A 174 21.35 -16.72 7.26
CA VAL A 174 20.33 -15.79 6.77
C VAL A 174 20.12 -16.03 5.28
N LEU A 175 18.98 -16.62 4.95
CA LEU A 175 18.61 -17.10 3.61
C LEU A 175 17.79 -16.02 2.90
N PHE A 176 18.33 -15.40 1.85
CA PHE A 176 17.60 -14.42 1.05
C PHE A 176 16.84 -15.13 -0.06
N ARG A 177 15.50 -14.97 -0.08
CA ARG A 177 14.61 -15.69 -0.99
C ARG A 177 13.66 -14.73 -1.70
N ALA A 178 13.67 -14.78 -3.02
CA ALA A 178 12.71 -14.10 -3.88
C ALA A 178 11.60 -15.07 -4.31
N LEU A 179 10.46 -14.52 -4.74
CA LEU A 179 9.27 -15.29 -5.09
C LEU A 179 8.80 -14.97 -6.53
N ASP A 180 9.77 -14.83 -7.42
CA ASP A 180 9.50 -14.51 -8.83
C ASP A 180 8.67 -15.59 -9.56
N LYS A 181 8.73 -16.85 -9.08
CA LYS A 181 8.13 -18.00 -9.75
C LYS A 181 7.38 -18.90 -8.76
N PRO A 182 6.31 -19.59 -9.18
CA PRO A 182 5.59 -20.52 -8.31
C PRO A 182 6.47 -21.62 -7.68
N GLN A 183 7.58 -21.98 -8.35
CA GLN A 183 8.54 -22.96 -7.84
C GLN A 183 9.32 -22.46 -6.63
N ASP A 184 9.55 -21.15 -6.53
CA ASP A 184 10.29 -20.53 -5.42
C ASP A 184 9.46 -20.59 -4.13
N VAL A 185 8.14 -20.47 -4.25
CA VAL A 185 7.20 -20.69 -3.14
C VAL A 185 7.35 -22.11 -2.58
N LYS A 186 7.40 -23.14 -3.45
CA LYS A 186 7.58 -24.54 -3.01
C LYS A 186 8.90 -24.76 -2.28
N LYS A 187 9.99 -24.14 -2.77
CA LYS A 187 11.31 -24.21 -2.10
C LYS A 187 11.26 -23.53 -0.73
N LEU A 188 10.63 -22.37 -0.62
CA LEU A 188 10.46 -21.67 0.64
C LEU A 188 9.70 -22.51 1.67
N LEU A 189 8.64 -23.20 1.24
CA LEU A 189 7.80 -24.05 2.10
C LEU A 189 8.48 -25.36 2.52
N SER A 190 9.65 -25.69 2.01
CA SER A 190 10.46 -26.85 2.45
C SER A 190 11.50 -26.48 3.51
N LEU A 191 11.65 -25.20 3.87
CA LEU A 191 12.66 -24.74 4.82
C LEU A 191 12.24 -25.05 6.26
N GLU A 192 13.25 -25.27 7.10
CA GLU A 192 13.14 -25.32 8.56
C GLU A 192 13.85 -24.08 9.11
N LEU A 193 13.10 -23.22 9.79
CA LEU A 193 13.53 -21.87 10.18
C LEU A 193 13.40 -21.65 11.68
N THR A 194 14.26 -20.78 12.23
CA THR A 194 14.06 -20.14 13.53
C THR A 194 12.99 -19.06 13.38
N GLY A 195 13.09 -18.23 12.35
CA GLY A 195 12.18 -17.14 12.07
C GLY A 195 12.28 -16.64 10.64
N ALA A 196 11.42 -15.70 10.27
CA ALA A 196 11.42 -15.10 8.94
C ALA A 196 11.21 -13.58 9.00
N TRP A 197 11.74 -12.88 8.01
CA TRP A 197 11.46 -11.49 7.75
C TRP A 197 10.87 -11.34 6.34
N VAL A 198 9.67 -10.77 6.26
CA VAL A 198 8.99 -10.43 5.00
C VAL A 198 9.15 -8.93 4.76
N ASN A 199 10.02 -8.58 3.82
CA ASN A 199 10.26 -7.18 3.45
C ASN A 199 9.26 -6.73 2.39
N GLU A 200 8.67 -5.53 2.58
CA GLU A 200 7.56 -4.99 1.80
C GLU A 200 6.38 -5.96 1.71
N ALA A 201 5.86 -6.36 2.86
CA ALA A 201 4.83 -7.38 3.00
C ALA A 201 3.54 -7.10 2.19
N ARG A 202 3.26 -5.85 1.86
CA ARG A 202 2.14 -5.48 0.98
C ARG A 202 2.25 -6.04 -0.44
N GLU A 203 3.42 -6.49 -0.85
CA GLU A 203 3.64 -7.06 -2.19
C GLU A 203 3.35 -8.56 -2.24
N LEU A 204 3.12 -9.19 -1.08
CA LEU A 204 2.96 -10.62 -0.94
C LEU A 204 1.55 -11.01 -0.47
N PRO A 205 1.01 -12.14 -0.94
CA PRO A 205 -0.29 -12.64 -0.47
C PRO A 205 -0.22 -13.14 0.98
N LEU A 206 -1.33 -12.96 1.72
CA LEU A 206 -1.44 -13.42 3.11
C LEU A 206 -1.12 -14.92 3.26
N SER A 207 -1.62 -15.75 2.35
CA SER A 207 -1.39 -17.20 2.39
C SER A 207 0.08 -17.60 2.41
N LEU A 208 0.96 -16.77 1.84
CA LEU A 208 2.39 -17.00 1.89
C LEU A 208 2.97 -16.64 3.25
N VAL A 209 2.51 -15.54 3.85
CA VAL A 209 2.93 -15.12 5.20
C VAL A 209 2.52 -16.16 6.24
N GLU A 210 1.29 -16.69 6.12
CA GLU A 210 0.78 -17.78 6.97
C GLU A 210 1.60 -19.06 6.79
N ALA A 211 1.90 -19.42 5.54
CA ALA A 211 2.71 -20.58 5.24
C ALA A 211 4.17 -20.48 5.75
N LEU A 212 4.74 -19.26 5.83
CA LEU A 212 6.00 -19.01 6.52
C LEU A 212 5.88 -19.25 8.02
N GLY A 213 4.77 -18.87 8.63
CA GLY A 213 4.49 -19.16 10.03
C GLY A 213 4.55 -20.64 10.37
N ASP A 214 4.18 -21.51 9.41
CA ASP A 214 4.29 -22.96 9.57
C ASP A 214 5.74 -23.49 9.43
N ARG A 215 6.67 -22.67 9.00
CA ARG A 215 8.09 -23.04 8.81
C ARG A 215 9.01 -22.57 9.93
N VAL A 216 8.58 -21.59 10.70
CA VAL A 216 9.35 -21.12 11.87
C VAL A 216 9.23 -22.08 13.06
N GLU A 217 10.10 -21.92 14.07
CA GLU A 217 10.18 -22.81 15.25
C GLU A 217 10.64 -24.25 14.94
N ARG A 218 11.26 -24.47 13.78
CA ARG A 218 11.73 -25.79 13.35
C ARG A 218 13.25 -25.96 13.39
N PHE A 219 13.98 -24.85 13.51
CA PHE A 219 15.44 -24.87 13.59
C PHE A 219 15.94 -23.87 14.66
N PRO A 220 16.85 -24.30 15.59
CA PRO A 220 17.33 -25.66 15.75
C PRO A 220 16.23 -26.63 16.23
N SER A 221 16.44 -27.91 15.98
CA SER A 221 15.48 -28.93 16.41
C SER A 221 15.42 -29.03 17.95
N ALA A 222 14.33 -29.57 18.48
CA ALA A 222 14.19 -29.76 19.93
C ALA A 222 15.34 -30.61 20.53
N ARG A 223 15.93 -31.52 19.73
CA ARG A 223 17.11 -32.33 20.15
C ARG A 223 18.39 -31.50 20.26
N GLU A 224 18.47 -30.39 19.54
CA GLU A 224 19.57 -29.42 19.51
C GLU A 224 19.33 -28.23 20.44
N GLY A 225 18.37 -28.32 21.36
CA GLY A 225 18.03 -27.26 22.32
C GLY A 225 16.78 -26.44 21.95
N GLY A 226 16.26 -26.55 20.75
CA GLY A 226 15.08 -25.84 20.31
C GLY A 226 15.27 -24.32 20.09
N CYS A 227 14.24 -23.65 19.68
CA CYS A 227 14.24 -22.20 19.47
C CYS A 227 13.98 -21.45 20.78
N THR A 228 14.82 -20.47 21.11
CA THR A 228 14.54 -19.53 22.20
C THR A 228 13.48 -18.51 21.78
N TRP A 229 13.47 -18.15 20.52
CA TRP A 229 12.48 -17.30 19.89
C TRP A 229 12.12 -17.86 18.51
N ALA A 230 10.84 -17.76 18.16
CA ALA A 230 10.35 -18.02 16.80
C ALA A 230 9.33 -16.96 16.39
N GLY A 231 9.26 -16.65 15.11
CA GLY A 231 8.25 -15.72 14.60
C GLY A 231 8.52 -15.22 13.19
N VAL A 232 7.52 -14.51 12.65
CA VAL A 232 7.57 -13.83 11.36
C VAL A 232 7.47 -12.33 11.61
N ILE A 233 8.50 -11.60 11.23
CA ILE A 233 8.48 -10.13 11.25
C ILE A 233 8.24 -9.59 9.84
N LEU A 234 7.49 -8.49 9.76
CA LEU A 234 7.07 -7.90 8.50
C LEU A 234 7.32 -6.40 8.53
N ASP A 235 7.82 -5.85 7.45
CA ASP A 235 7.82 -4.40 7.26
C ASP A 235 7.15 -4.02 5.95
N THR A 236 6.52 -2.85 5.92
CA THR A 236 5.85 -2.35 4.72
C THR A 236 5.64 -0.84 4.76
N ASN A 237 5.50 -0.24 3.58
CA ASN A 237 4.81 1.04 3.44
C ASN A 237 3.30 0.81 3.49
N PRO A 238 2.48 1.84 3.81
CA PRO A 238 1.04 1.66 3.88
C PRO A 238 0.46 1.04 2.60
N PRO A 239 -0.28 -0.07 2.71
CA PRO A 239 -1.06 -0.61 1.61
C PRO A 239 -2.38 0.15 1.43
N ASP A 240 -3.23 -0.30 0.52
CA ASP A 240 -4.61 0.14 0.45
C ASP A 240 -5.49 -0.50 1.55
N THR A 241 -6.69 0.04 1.71
CA THR A 241 -7.65 -0.45 2.72
C THR A 241 -8.28 -1.80 2.37
N ASP A 242 -8.12 -2.31 1.14
CA ASP A 242 -8.56 -3.64 0.73
C ASP A 242 -7.53 -4.72 0.99
N HIS A 243 -6.32 -4.31 1.30
CA HIS A 243 -5.22 -5.23 1.48
C HIS A 243 -5.40 -6.06 2.76
N TRP A 244 -4.96 -7.32 2.76
CA TRP A 244 -5.03 -8.20 3.91
C TRP A 244 -4.39 -7.60 5.17
N TRP A 245 -3.36 -6.76 5.00
CA TRP A 245 -2.71 -6.06 6.12
C TRP A 245 -3.69 -5.13 6.86
N HIS A 246 -4.44 -4.29 6.11
CA HIS A 246 -5.43 -3.40 6.71
C HIS A 246 -6.51 -4.19 7.45
N ARG A 247 -7.06 -5.22 6.80
CA ARG A 247 -8.09 -6.07 7.40
C ARG A 247 -7.60 -6.68 8.72
N LEU A 248 -6.38 -7.26 8.75
CA LEU A 248 -5.86 -7.87 9.97
C LEU A 248 -5.47 -6.84 11.04
N ALA A 249 -4.92 -5.67 10.64
CA ALA A 249 -4.44 -4.66 11.57
C ALA A 249 -5.56 -3.82 12.20
N GLU A 250 -6.59 -3.48 11.41
CA GLU A 250 -7.60 -2.50 11.81
C GLU A 250 -8.97 -3.14 12.11
N GLU A 251 -9.31 -4.26 11.46
CA GLU A 251 -10.62 -4.89 11.52
C GLU A 251 -10.60 -6.16 12.38
N ASP A 252 -9.92 -7.23 11.93
CA ASP A 252 -9.98 -8.57 12.53
C ASP A 252 -9.17 -8.70 13.82
N ARG A 253 -7.99 -8.08 13.89
CA ARG A 253 -7.05 -8.08 15.02
C ARG A 253 -6.85 -9.46 15.64
N PRO A 254 -6.40 -10.45 14.85
CA PRO A 254 -6.31 -11.81 15.32
C PRO A 254 -5.25 -11.97 16.44
N ARG A 255 -5.43 -12.93 17.31
CA ARG A 255 -4.44 -13.27 18.35
C ARG A 255 -3.11 -13.65 17.72
N ASN A 256 -2.01 -13.37 18.42
CA ASN A 256 -0.63 -13.62 17.96
C ASN A 256 -0.18 -12.77 16.75
N TRP A 257 -0.92 -11.72 16.39
CA TRP A 257 -0.55 -10.69 15.44
C TRP A 257 -0.47 -9.34 16.12
N ASP A 258 0.67 -8.67 16.02
CA ASP A 258 0.85 -7.30 16.49
C ASP A 258 1.23 -6.41 15.30
N PHE A 259 0.52 -5.30 15.16
CA PHE A 259 0.78 -4.32 14.12
C PHE A 259 1.20 -2.98 14.73
N PHE A 260 2.30 -2.45 14.22
CA PHE A 260 2.88 -1.19 14.68
C PHE A 260 2.90 -0.19 13.53
N ARG A 261 2.34 0.99 13.77
CA ARG A 261 2.30 2.07 12.79
C ARG A 261 3.17 3.22 13.26
N GLN A 262 4.20 3.54 12.45
CA GLN A 262 5.04 4.72 12.69
C GLN A 262 4.30 6.00 12.30
N PRO A 263 4.55 7.12 12.99
CA PRO A 263 4.08 8.43 12.57
C PRO A 263 4.56 8.76 11.15
N GLY A 264 3.73 9.45 10.38
CA GLY A 264 4.13 9.97 9.07
C GLY A 264 5.29 10.97 9.18
N GLY A 265 6.10 11.09 8.14
CA GLY A 265 7.10 12.14 8.02
C GLY A 265 6.48 13.53 7.78
N LEU A 266 5.28 13.54 7.17
CA LEU A 266 4.45 14.74 6.96
C LEU A 266 3.07 14.54 7.57
N ILE A 267 2.41 15.66 7.90
CA ILE A 267 0.98 15.76 8.21
C ILE A 267 0.30 16.65 7.17
N GLU A 268 -0.97 16.37 6.90
CA GLU A 268 -1.79 17.18 6.00
C GLU A 268 -2.81 17.99 6.81
N HIS A 269 -2.87 19.28 6.52
CA HIS A 269 -3.87 20.18 7.07
C HIS A 269 -4.39 21.11 5.96
N ASN A 270 -5.70 21.15 5.76
CA ASN A 270 -6.36 21.95 4.71
C ASN A 270 -5.73 21.77 3.31
N GLY A 271 -5.42 20.53 2.92
CA GLY A 271 -4.82 20.22 1.62
C GLY A 271 -3.33 20.56 1.47
N ALA A 272 -2.72 21.18 2.46
CA ALA A 272 -1.29 21.47 2.50
C ALA A 272 -0.54 20.46 3.40
N PHE A 273 0.73 20.21 3.08
CA PHE A 273 1.57 19.24 3.80
C PHE A 273 2.65 19.96 4.60
N PHE A 274 2.82 19.53 5.85
CA PHE A 274 3.74 20.11 6.82
C PHE A 274 4.61 19.02 7.45
N HIS A 275 5.76 19.40 8.01
CA HIS A 275 6.55 18.50 8.83
C HIS A 275 5.73 17.93 10.00
N ASN A 276 5.86 16.65 10.23
CA ASN A 276 5.28 16.01 11.40
C ASN A 276 6.31 16.05 12.55
N PRO A 277 6.04 16.77 13.64
CA PRO A 277 6.96 16.84 14.78
C PRO A 277 7.13 15.48 15.50
N GLN A 278 6.23 14.53 15.26
CA GLN A 278 6.30 13.17 15.81
C GLN A 278 7.02 12.18 14.88
N ALA A 279 7.50 12.63 13.70
CA ALA A 279 8.18 11.75 12.75
C ALA A 279 9.40 11.09 13.38
N GLU A 280 9.53 9.80 13.15
CA GLU A 280 10.65 9.00 13.63
C GLU A 280 11.80 8.95 12.63
N ASN A 281 13.04 8.68 13.10
CA ASN A 281 14.24 8.48 12.28
C ASN A 281 14.72 9.73 11.49
N LEU A 282 14.28 10.94 11.84
CA LEU A 282 14.66 12.16 11.12
C LEU A 282 16.16 12.44 11.21
N ASP A 283 16.82 12.13 12.32
CA ASP A 283 18.27 12.35 12.52
C ASP A 283 19.14 11.55 11.53
N ASN A 284 18.61 10.49 10.94
CA ASN A 284 19.28 9.68 9.93
C ASN A 284 18.91 10.04 8.49
N LEU A 285 18.09 11.08 8.30
CA LEU A 285 17.68 11.58 6.99
C LEU A 285 18.30 12.97 6.73
N PRO A 286 18.56 13.32 5.47
CA PRO A 286 18.92 14.71 5.14
C PRO A 286 17.83 15.69 5.58
N GLY A 287 18.21 16.88 6.01
CA GLY A 287 17.25 17.92 6.38
C GLY A 287 16.21 18.16 5.29
N ASP A 288 14.97 18.42 5.68
CA ASP A 288 13.82 18.61 4.77
C ASP A 288 13.55 17.44 3.81
N PHE A 289 13.95 16.22 4.19
CA PHE A 289 13.86 15.02 3.36
C PHE A 289 12.49 14.86 2.69
N TYR A 290 11.41 14.95 3.46
CA TYR A 290 10.05 14.77 2.96
C TYR A 290 9.56 15.97 2.13
N LEU A 291 9.77 17.20 2.60
CA LEU A 291 9.32 18.41 1.91
C LEU A 291 9.97 18.56 0.53
N ARG A 292 11.28 18.31 0.44
CA ARG A 292 11.99 18.39 -0.85
C ARG A 292 11.53 17.33 -1.84
N ARG A 293 11.08 16.17 -1.36
CA ARG A 293 10.65 15.05 -2.21
C ARG A 293 9.19 15.08 -2.61
N MET A 294 8.38 15.93 -1.99
CA MET A 294 6.97 16.04 -2.38
C MET A 294 6.75 16.86 -3.65
N ALA A 295 7.72 17.70 -4.04
CA ALA A 295 7.62 18.54 -5.24
C ALA A 295 7.31 17.69 -6.48
N GLY A 296 6.26 18.06 -7.21
CA GLY A 296 5.81 17.38 -8.43
C GLY A 296 5.12 16.02 -8.19
N LYS A 297 4.84 15.64 -6.95
CA LYS A 297 4.13 14.39 -6.65
C LYS A 297 2.66 14.64 -6.36
N HIS A 298 1.83 13.71 -6.83
CA HIS A 298 0.41 13.71 -6.50
C HIS A 298 0.16 13.63 -4.99
N ALA A 299 -0.88 14.31 -4.50
CA ALA A 299 -1.26 14.31 -3.09
C ALA A 299 -1.45 12.88 -2.52
N ARG A 300 -2.01 11.95 -3.30
CA ARG A 300 -2.14 10.53 -2.91
C ARG A 300 -0.80 9.87 -2.59
N HIS A 301 0.22 10.08 -3.44
CA HIS A 301 1.57 9.55 -3.19
C HIS A 301 2.14 10.11 -1.88
N ILE A 302 1.95 11.40 -1.63
CA ILE A 302 2.42 12.06 -0.40
C ILE A 302 1.67 11.49 0.81
N ARG A 303 0.35 11.33 0.74
CA ARG A 303 -0.47 10.75 1.81
C ARG A 303 0.00 9.34 2.20
N VAL A 304 0.27 8.48 1.22
CA VAL A 304 0.69 7.10 1.49
C VAL A 304 2.15 7.04 1.93
N TYR A 305 3.07 7.50 1.11
CA TYR A 305 4.49 7.26 1.33
C TYR A 305 5.14 8.23 2.32
N TYR A 306 4.57 9.44 2.51
CA TYR A 306 5.16 10.44 3.41
C TYR A 306 4.31 10.70 4.64
N CYS A 307 2.96 10.70 4.53
CA CYS A 307 2.11 10.81 5.71
C CYS A 307 1.81 9.47 6.38
N GLY A 308 2.19 8.34 5.79
CA GLY A 308 1.98 7.02 6.38
C GLY A 308 0.50 6.63 6.48
N ARG A 309 -0.36 7.14 5.59
CA ARG A 309 -1.78 6.81 5.54
C ARG A 309 -2.05 5.62 4.62
N TYR A 310 -2.98 4.78 4.99
CA TYR A 310 -3.53 3.79 4.07
C TYR A 310 -4.04 4.47 2.80
N GLY A 311 -3.83 3.87 1.66
CA GLY A 311 -4.29 4.43 0.41
C GLY A 311 -3.71 3.70 -0.80
N PHE A 312 -4.35 3.92 -1.94
CA PHE A 312 -4.04 3.25 -3.17
C PHE A 312 -2.94 4.02 -3.93
N VAL A 313 -1.75 3.46 -3.98
CA VAL A 313 -0.66 3.91 -4.84
C VAL A 313 -0.06 2.67 -5.50
N GLN A 314 -0.58 2.32 -6.66
CA GLN A 314 0.00 1.25 -7.48
C GLN A 314 0.57 1.82 -8.78
N ASP A 315 1.49 1.10 -9.38
CA ASP A 315 2.00 1.38 -10.72
C ASP A 315 0.86 1.25 -11.74
N GLY A 316 0.43 2.38 -12.29
CA GLY A 316 -0.65 2.48 -13.26
C GLY A 316 -1.25 3.87 -13.31
N MET A 317 -1.95 4.18 -14.39
CA MET A 317 -2.66 5.44 -14.54
C MET A 317 -4.12 5.24 -14.11
N PRO A 318 -4.64 5.99 -13.11
CA PRO A 318 -6.06 5.91 -12.74
C PRO A 318 -6.97 6.22 -13.93
N VAL A 319 -8.12 5.55 -13.99
CA VAL A 319 -9.11 5.83 -15.05
C VAL A 319 -9.70 7.23 -14.88
N TYR A 320 -9.83 7.70 -13.65
CA TYR A 320 -10.34 9.02 -13.30
C TYR A 320 -9.32 9.83 -12.49
N PRO A 321 -8.36 10.48 -13.17
CA PRO A 321 -7.43 11.40 -12.48
C PRO A 321 -8.15 12.64 -11.91
N GLU A 322 -9.34 12.96 -12.39
CA GLU A 322 -10.19 14.08 -11.96
C GLU A 322 -10.81 13.85 -10.57
N PHE A 323 -10.92 12.60 -10.13
CA PHE A 323 -11.55 12.27 -8.85
C PHE A 323 -10.68 12.71 -7.66
N ASP A 324 -11.26 13.49 -6.76
CA ASP A 324 -10.67 13.86 -5.48
C ASP A 324 -11.60 13.44 -4.33
N GLU A 325 -11.15 12.47 -3.52
CA GLU A 325 -11.95 11.91 -2.44
C GLU A 325 -12.38 12.98 -1.41
N ALA A 326 -11.53 13.98 -1.14
CA ALA A 326 -11.85 15.04 -0.19
C ALA A 326 -12.93 16.01 -0.71
N ARG A 327 -13.06 16.14 -2.03
CA ARG A 327 -14.05 16.99 -2.70
C ARG A 327 -15.32 16.23 -3.05
N ASP A 328 -15.16 15.01 -3.59
CA ASP A 328 -16.24 14.29 -4.28
C ASP A 328 -16.97 13.29 -3.36
N VAL A 329 -16.40 12.94 -2.20
CA VAL A 329 -17.06 12.09 -1.22
C VAL A 329 -17.68 12.94 -0.11
N ALA A 330 -18.99 12.75 0.09
CA ALA A 330 -19.70 13.45 1.15
C ALA A 330 -19.22 13.00 2.54
N GLN A 331 -19.23 13.91 3.51
CA GLN A 331 -18.84 13.58 4.89
C GLN A 331 -19.84 12.63 5.57
N ASN A 332 -21.11 12.73 5.21
CA ASN A 332 -22.21 11.89 5.72
C ASN A 332 -22.88 11.15 4.58
N GLU A 333 -23.57 10.08 4.90
CA GLU A 333 -24.41 9.35 3.95
C GLU A 333 -25.42 10.27 3.27
N LEU A 334 -25.53 10.13 1.96
CA LEU A 334 -26.44 10.94 1.18
C LEU A 334 -27.84 10.33 1.18
N GLU A 335 -28.79 11.04 1.79
CA GLU A 335 -30.19 10.64 1.77
C GLU A 335 -30.87 11.00 0.42
N THR A 336 -31.96 10.30 0.09
CA THR A 336 -32.78 10.58 -1.08
C THR A 336 -33.48 11.94 -0.97
N ILE A 337 -33.60 12.63 -2.10
CA ILE A 337 -34.41 13.84 -2.21
C ILE A 337 -35.76 13.46 -2.80
N SER A 338 -36.83 13.80 -2.07
CA SER A 338 -38.20 13.55 -2.50
C SER A 338 -38.52 14.26 -3.82
N GLY A 339 -39.26 13.59 -4.69
CA GLY A 339 -39.65 14.14 -6.00
C GLY A 339 -38.59 14.00 -7.10
N LEU A 340 -37.37 13.55 -6.77
CA LEU A 340 -36.36 13.25 -7.79
C LEU A 340 -36.39 11.75 -8.15
N PRO A 341 -36.22 11.40 -9.45
CA PRO A 341 -36.12 10.01 -9.87
C PRO A 341 -34.87 9.35 -9.29
N LEU A 342 -34.98 8.05 -8.97
CA LEU A 342 -33.85 7.19 -8.64
C LEU A 342 -33.35 6.55 -9.93
N TYR A 343 -32.11 6.83 -10.31
CA TYR A 343 -31.44 6.18 -11.43
C TYR A 343 -30.61 4.99 -10.94
N VAL A 344 -30.62 3.91 -11.72
CA VAL A 344 -29.83 2.71 -11.46
C VAL A 344 -29.07 2.33 -12.72
N GLY A 345 -27.76 2.17 -12.59
CA GLY A 345 -26.91 1.66 -13.67
C GLY A 345 -26.48 0.23 -13.36
N LEU A 346 -26.45 -0.62 -14.38
CA LEU A 346 -26.14 -2.04 -14.25
C LEU A 346 -24.97 -2.43 -15.17
N ASP A 347 -24.03 -3.17 -14.61
CA ASP A 347 -23.05 -3.94 -15.36
C ASP A 347 -23.32 -5.43 -15.18
N PHE A 348 -23.20 -6.22 -16.25
CA PHE A 348 -23.54 -7.64 -16.29
C PHE A 348 -22.29 -8.53 -16.32
N GLY A 349 -22.47 -9.81 -16.06
CA GLY A 349 -21.42 -10.81 -16.07
C GLY A 349 -21.50 -11.74 -14.85
N LEU A 350 -20.41 -12.40 -14.51
CA LEU A 350 -20.31 -13.25 -13.31
C LEU A 350 -20.07 -12.42 -12.03
N THR A 351 -19.91 -11.12 -12.17
CA THR A 351 -19.73 -10.17 -11.05
C THR A 351 -20.65 -8.97 -11.29
N PRO A 352 -21.98 -9.20 -11.34
CA PRO A 352 -22.90 -8.11 -11.64
C PRO A 352 -22.87 -7.04 -10.56
N ALA A 353 -22.99 -5.78 -11.00
CA ALA A 353 -22.97 -4.62 -10.14
C ALA A 353 -24.08 -3.62 -10.48
N ALA A 354 -24.57 -2.89 -9.47
CA ALA A 354 -25.50 -1.79 -9.62
C ALA A 354 -25.03 -0.55 -8.87
N ALA A 355 -25.08 0.60 -9.55
CA ALA A 355 -24.87 1.92 -8.94
C ALA A 355 -26.19 2.67 -8.90
N LEU A 356 -26.49 3.34 -7.78
CA LEU A 356 -27.73 4.07 -7.56
C LEU A 356 -27.45 5.55 -7.35
N ALA A 357 -28.15 6.43 -8.08
CA ALA A 357 -27.94 7.88 -7.98
C ALA A 357 -29.22 8.69 -8.21
N GLN A 358 -29.19 9.95 -7.80
CA GLN A 358 -30.16 10.97 -8.18
C GLN A 358 -29.47 12.11 -8.91
N LYS A 359 -30.14 12.71 -9.89
CA LYS A 359 -29.72 13.93 -10.56
C LYS A 359 -30.46 15.11 -9.98
N LEU A 360 -29.73 16.14 -9.57
CA LEU A 360 -30.30 17.40 -9.08
C LEU A 360 -30.82 18.27 -10.23
N PRO A 361 -31.74 19.19 -9.97
CA PRO A 361 -32.24 20.12 -10.98
C PRO A 361 -31.16 21.02 -11.61
N ASP A 362 -30.09 21.32 -10.85
CA ASP A 362 -28.93 22.07 -11.30
C ASP A 362 -27.96 21.25 -12.19
N GLY A 363 -28.20 19.95 -12.32
CA GLY A 363 -27.40 19.03 -13.14
C GLY A 363 -26.31 18.29 -12.41
N ARG A 364 -26.14 18.49 -11.11
CA ARG A 364 -25.21 17.71 -10.29
C ARG A 364 -25.75 16.30 -10.03
N TRP A 365 -24.83 15.34 -9.85
CA TRP A 365 -25.13 13.95 -9.54
C TRP A 365 -24.81 13.61 -8.09
N ARG A 366 -25.64 12.77 -7.48
CA ARG A 366 -25.47 12.24 -6.14
C ARG A 366 -25.59 10.72 -6.20
N TYR A 367 -24.47 10.01 -6.13
CA TYR A 367 -24.46 8.55 -5.98
C TYR A 367 -24.75 8.20 -4.53
N LEU A 368 -25.82 7.46 -4.33
CA LEU A 368 -26.39 7.18 -3.00
C LEU A 368 -25.94 5.84 -2.44
N ASP A 369 -25.84 4.82 -3.31
CA ASP A 369 -25.60 3.44 -2.91
C ASP A 369 -25.02 2.62 -4.05
N GLU A 370 -24.51 1.43 -3.71
CA GLU A 370 -24.00 0.44 -4.63
C GLU A 370 -24.42 -0.98 -4.22
N LEU A 371 -24.57 -1.86 -5.19
CA LEU A 371 -24.67 -3.30 -4.98
C LEU A 371 -23.58 -3.97 -5.81
N VAL A 372 -22.57 -4.53 -5.12
CA VAL A 372 -21.45 -5.24 -5.75
C VAL A 372 -21.50 -6.69 -5.31
N THR A 373 -21.45 -7.61 -6.27
CA THR A 373 -21.50 -9.04 -6.01
C THR A 373 -20.28 -9.75 -6.63
N GLN A 374 -20.04 -10.99 -6.25
CA GLN A 374 -18.99 -11.82 -6.83
C GLN A 374 -19.51 -13.22 -7.11
N ASN A 375 -19.15 -13.79 -8.27
CA ASN A 375 -19.55 -15.15 -8.68
C ASN A 375 -21.06 -15.40 -8.50
N MET A 376 -21.89 -14.47 -9.00
CA MET A 376 -23.31 -14.50 -8.80
C MET A 376 -24.06 -14.44 -10.14
N GLY A 377 -25.03 -15.34 -10.31
CA GLY A 377 -25.93 -15.32 -11.47
C GLY A 377 -27.00 -14.22 -11.35
N MET A 378 -27.52 -13.77 -12.50
CA MET A 378 -28.48 -12.67 -12.61
C MET A 378 -29.78 -12.86 -11.81
N VAL A 379 -30.27 -14.10 -11.64
CA VAL A 379 -31.49 -14.37 -10.86
C VAL A 379 -31.31 -13.95 -9.39
N ARG A 380 -30.20 -14.35 -8.78
CA ARG A 380 -29.88 -13.98 -7.39
C ARG A 380 -29.59 -12.50 -7.25
N PHE A 381 -28.87 -11.93 -8.22
CA PHE A 381 -28.57 -10.49 -8.26
C PHE A 381 -29.84 -9.65 -8.35
N ALA A 382 -30.80 -10.02 -9.22
CA ALA A 382 -32.09 -9.33 -9.34
C ALA A 382 -32.89 -9.35 -8.03
N ALA A 383 -32.86 -10.47 -7.30
CA ALA A 383 -33.50 -10.57 -5.99
C ALA A 383 -32.84 -9.61 -4.98
N LEU A 384 -31.50 -9.60 -4.89
CA LEU A 384 -30.78 -8.69 -3.99
C LEU A 384 -31.02 -7.22 -4.33
N LEU A 385 -31.04 -6.87 -5.63
CA LEU A 385 -31.34 -5.51 -6.07
C LEU A 385 -32.78 -5.10 -5.66
N ASN A 386 -33.75 -5.99 -5.82
CA ASN A 386 -35.11 -5.76 -5.36
C ASN A 386 -35.18 -5.55 -3.84
N ASP A 387 -34.47 -6.36 -3.06
CA ASP A 387 -34.43 -6.22 -1.61
C ASP A 387 -33.80 -4.90 -1.19
N LEU A 388 -32.72 -4.50 -1.86
CA LEU A 388 -32.08 -3.18 -1.65
C LEU A 388 -33.06 -2.04 -1.95
N LEU A 389 -33.73 -2.09 -3.11
CA LEU A 389 -34.67 -1.04 -3.52
C LEU A 389 -35.87 -0.95 -2.55
N ARG A 390 -36.44 -2.08 -2.13
CA ARG A 390 -37.57 -2.10 -1.20
C ARG A 390 -37.19 -1.64 0.22
N SER A 391 -36.03 -2.02 0.70
CA SER A 391 -35.60 -1.72 2.07
C SER A 391 -35.11 -0.30 2.25
N ARG A 392 -34.32 0.22 1.28
CA ARG A 392 -33.69 1.55 1.41
C ARG A 392 -34.36 2.65 0.59
N TYR A 393 -35.11 2.29 -0.46
CA TYR A 393 -35.74 3.23 -1.39
C TYR A 393 -37.24 2.97 -1.58
N PRO A 394 -38.00 2.80 -0.47
CA PRO A 394 -39.44 2.45 -0.57
C PRO A 394 -40.21 3.55 -1.30
N GLY A 395 -41.12 3.14 -2.18
CA GLY A 395 -41.99 4.06 -2.93
C GLY A 395 -41.34 4.78 -4.10
N LEU A 396 -40.04 4.59 -4.36
CA LEU A 396 -39.40 5.12 -5.55
C LEU A 396 -39.43 4.09 -6.69
N THR A 397 -39.88 4.53 -7.88
CA THR A 397 -39.78 3.71 -9.08
C THR A 397 -38.44 4.02 -9.77
N PRO A 398 -37.51 3.05 -9.83
CA PRO A 398 -36.20 3.31 -10.39
C PRO A 398 -36.23 3.38 -11.93
N VAL A 399 -35.42 4.28 -12.50
CA VAL A 399 -35.09 4.31 -13.92
C VAL A 399 -33.80 3.53 -14.10
N ILE A 400 -33.87 2.36 -14.74
CA ILE A 400 -32.78 1.41 -14.78
C ILE A 400 -32.17 1.34 -16.18
N TRP A 401 -30.86 1.57 -16.25
CA TRP A 401 -30.05 1.45 -17.46
C TRP A 401 -28.96 0.40 -17.27
N GLY A 402 -28.60 -0.31 -18.33
CA GLY A 402 -27.52 -1.31 -18.23
C GLY A 402 -26.71 -1.45 -19.51
N ASP A 403 -25.67 -2.28 -19.41
CA ASP A 403 -24.79 -2.63 -20.52
C ASP A 403 -25.60 -3.21 -21.69
N PRO A 404 -25.48 -2.67 -22.92
CA PRO A 404 -26.07 -3.28 -24.11
C PRO A 404 -25.67 -4.73 -24.35
N ALA A 405 -24.49 -5.17 -23.90
CA ALA A 405 -24.06 -6.55 -24.00
C ALA A 405 -25.01 -7.54 -23.26
N GLY A 406 -25.78 -7.04 -22.28
CA GLY A 406 -26.82 -7.81 -21.60
C GLY A 406 -28.03 -8.20 -22.47
N MET A 407 -28.08 -7.77 -23.73
CA MET A 407 -29.04 -8.25 -24.74
C MET A 407 -28.65 -9.61 -25.33
N ALA A 408 -27.41 -10.08 -25.08
CA ALA A 408 -26.97 -11.39 -25.55
C ALA A 408 -27.68 -12.52 -24.78
N ARG A 409 -28.14 -13.54 -25.51
CA ARG A 409 -28.78 -14.72 -24.91
C ARG A 409 -27.76 -15.64 -24.27
N ALA A 410 -28.11 -16.18 -23.11
CA ALA A 410 -27.32 -17.26 -22.50
C ALA A 410 -27.47 -18.55 -23.31
N GLN A 411 -26.38 -19.32 -23.44
CA GLN A 411 -26.39 -20.59 -24.19
C GLN A 411 -27.21 -21.70 -23.50
N THR A 412 -27.48 -21.53 -22.20
CA THR A 412 -28.12 -22.55 -21.37
C THR A 412 -29.64 -22.53 -21.40
N ASP A 413 -30.24 -21.31 -21.37
CA ASP A 413 -31.71 -21.14 -21.22
C ASP A 413 -32.28 -20.07 -22.15
N GLU A 414 -31.47 -19.56 -23.08
CA GLU A 414 -31.80 -18.53 -24.08
C GLU A 414 -32.31 -17.19 -23.51
N ARG A 415 -32.29 -17.03 -22.17
CA ARG A 415 -32.71 -15.78 -21.52
C ARG A 415 -31.61 -14.75 -21.54
N THR A 416 -32.00 -13.52 -21.75
CA THR A 416 -31.09 -12.38 -21.56
C THR A 416 -31.10 -11.92 -20.11
N PRO A 417 -30.03 -11.26 -19.61
CA PRO A 417 -30.02 -10.54 -18.33
C PRO A 417 -31.25 -9.62 -18.18
N TYR A 418 -31.67 -8.94 -19.23
CA TYR A 418 -32.85 -8.07 -19.24
C TYR A 418 -34.16 -8.84 -19.07
N ASP A 419 -34.29 -10.04 -19.63
CA ASP A 419 -35.48 -10.88 -19.43
C ASP A 419 -35.58 -11.35 -17.98
N ILE A 420 -34.43 -11.71 -17.37
CA ILE A 420 -34.37 -12.10 -15.96
C ILE A 420 -34.76 -10.92 -15.05
N LEU A 421 -34.23 -9.74 -15.31
CA LEU A 421 -34.60 -8.52 -14.57
C LEU A 421 -36.10 -8.22 -14.69
N ARG A 422 -36.65 -8.29 -15.89
CA ARG A 422 -38.08 -8.06 -16.16
C ARG A 422 -38.96 -9.07 -15.44
N ALA A 423 -38.57 -10.35 -15.43
CA ALA A 423 -39.28 -11.40 -14.72
C ALA A 423 -39.29 -11.17 -13.18
N ASN A 424 -38.32 -10.40 -12.67
CA ASN A 424 -38.25 -9.97 -11.27
C ASN A 424 -38.86 -8.57 -11.02
N GLY A 425 -39.57 -7.99 -12.00
CA GLY A 425 -40.23 -6.69 -11.85
C GLY A 425 -39.30 -5.48 -12.05
N LEU A 426 -38.05 -5.71 -12.48
CA LEU A 426 -37.08 -4.65 -12.75
C LEU A 426 -37.06 -4.31 -14.25
N HIS A 427 -37.58 -3.16 -14.62
CA HIS A 427 -37.71 -2.72 -16.01
C HIS A 427 -36.43 -1.98 -16.48
N ALA A 428 -35.36 -2.72 -16.68
CA ALA A 428 -34.10 -2.19 -17.18
C ALA A 428 -34.12 -2.04 -18.70
N ARG A 429 -33.35 -1.06 -19.20
CA ARG A 429 -33.17 -0.75 -20.63
C ARG A 429 -31.67 -0.71 -20.94
N PRO A 430 -31.24 -1.17 -22.14
CA PRO A 430 -29.87 -0.98 -22.57
C PRO A 430 -29.60 0.51 -22.84
N THR A 431 -28.38 0.95 -22.59
CA THR A 431 -27.90 2.26 -23.04
C THR A 431 -27.74 2.27 -24.58
N ASN A 432 -27.76 3.47 -25.17
CA ASN A 432 -27.65 3.64 -26.63
C ASN A 432 -26.23 3.32 -27.16
N THR A 433 -25.25 3.21 -26.30
CA THR A 433 -23.85 2.95 -26.66
C THR A 433 -23.16 2.08 -25.62
N ASN A 434 -22.24 1.27 -26.10
CA ASN A 434 -21.28 0.51 -25.27
C ASN A 434 -19.83 1.01 -25.50
N ASP A 435 -19.66 2.16 -26.15
CA ASP A 435 -18.32 2.72 -26.37
C ASP A 435 -17.65 3.05 -25.02
N PRO A 436 -16.55 2.35 -24.67
CA PRO A 436 -15.87 2.56 -23.40
C PRO A 436 -15.26 3.95 -23.25
N LEU A 437 -14.84 4.58 -24.36
CA LEU A 437 -14.26 5.93 -24.33
C LEU A 437 -15.34 6.94 -23.96
N LEU A 438 -16.46 6.91 -24.67
CA LEU A 438 -17.58 7.82 -24.42
C LEU A 438 -18.14 7.70 -23.00
N ARG A 439 -18.24 6.48 -22.49
CA ARG A 439 -18.70 6.24 -21.11
C ARG A 439 -17.75 6.83 -20.07
N ARG A 440 -16.43 6.68 -20.28
CA ARG A 440 -15.40 7.26 -19.39
C ARG A 440 -15.40 8.77 -19.45
N GLU A 441 -15.45 9.34 -20.66
CA GLU A 441 -15.50 10.79 -20.84
C GLU A 441 -16.75 11.43 -20.20
N ALA A 442 -17.91 10.78 -20.29
CA ALA A 442 -19.13 11.25 -19.61
C ALA A 442 -18.96 11.32 -18.09
N MET A 443 -18.30 10.34 -17.49
CA MET A 443 -17.98 10.32 -16.06
C MET A 443 -16.92 11.37 -15.72
N ALA A 444 -15.84 11.45 -16.48
CA ALA A 444 -14.76 12.43 -16.27
C ALA A 444 -15.30 13.86 -16.34
N ALA A 445 -16.17 14.15 -17.32
CA ALA A 445 -16.83 15.45 -17.44
C ALA A 445 -17.74 15.79 -16.25
N ALA A 446 -18.43 14.78 -15.68
CA ALA A 446 -19.24 14.98 -14.48
C ALA A 446 -18.37 15.26 -13.23
N LEU A 447 -17.24 14.58 -13.09
CA LEU A 447 -16.26 14.78 -12.01
C LEU A 447 -15.55 16.14 -12.12
N ALA A 448 -15.18 16.55 -13.32
CA ALA A 448 -14.49 17.83 -13.56
C ALA A 448 -15.41 19.04 -13.40
N ARG A 449 -16.73 18.84 -13.46
CA ARG A 449 -17.73 19.91 -13.39
C ARG A 449 -17.82 20.48 -11.99
N SER A 450 -17.88 21.82 -11.89
CA SER A 450 -18.24 22.54 -10.67
C SER A 450 -19.44 23.43 -10.94
N ILE A 451 -20.42 23.43 -10.07
CA ILE A 451 -21.63 24.25 -10.14
C ILE A 451 -21.78 24.96 -8.80
N ASP A 452 -21.72 26.28 -8.79
CA ASP A 452 -21.77 27.12 -7.59
C ASP A 452 -20.76 26.68 -6.52
N GLU A 453 -19.51 26.42 -6.94
CA GLU A 453 -18.39 25.92 -6.12
C GLU A 453 -18.59 24.50 -5.54
N LEU A 454 -19.69 23.84 -5.88
CA LEU A 454 -19.98 22.47 -5.45
C LEU A 454 -19.59 21.45 -6.54
N PRO A 455 -19.17 20.25 -6.18
CA PRO A 455 -18.76 19.23 -7.14
C PRO A 455 -19.96 18.81 -8.03
N GLY A 456 -19.69 18.63 -9.33
CA GLY A 456 -20.71 18.16 -10.28
C GLY A 456 -21.15 16.71 -10.03
N LEU A 457 -20.38 15.97 -9.26
CA LEU A 457 -20.70 14.61 -8.85
C LEU A 457 -20.25 14.39 -7.39
N SER A 458 -21.13 13.89 -6.55
CA SER A 458 -20.85 13.53 -5.15
C SER A 458 -21.20 12.08 -4.89
N LEU A 459 -20.37 11.40 -4.09
CA LEU A 459 -20.59 10.02 -3.68
C LEU A 459 -20.92 9.95 -2.19
N SER A 460 -21.94 9.16 -1.84
CA SER A 460 -22.20 8.76 -0.46
C SER A 460 -21.06 7.87 0.05
N PRO A 461 -20.65 7.96 1.33
CA PRO A 461 -19.73 7.00 1.95
C PRO A 461 -20.16 5.53 1.84
N ARG A 462 -21.44 5.26 1.57
CA ARG A 462 -21.97 3.90 1.28
C ARG A 462 -21.38 3.30 0.00
N CYS A 463 -20.98 4.12 -0.97
CA CYS A 463 -20.43 3.69 -2.26
C CYS A 463 -18.95 3.27 -2.14
N THR A 464 -18.63 2.37 -1.22
CA THR A 464 -17.25 2.06 -0.81
C THR A 464 -16.40 1.51 -1.94
N THR A 465 -16.97 0.64 -2.78
CA THR A 465 -16.25 0.00 -3.91
C THR A 465 -16.10 0.99 -5.08
N LEU A 466 -17.14 1.78 -5.35
CA LEU A 466 -17.12 2.81 -6.39
C LEU A 466 -16.09 3.91 -6.05
N ILE A 467 -16.10 4.40 -4.80
CA ILE A 467 -15.09 5.36 -4.32
C ILE A 467 -13.68 4.83 -4.54
N ARG A 468 -13.41 3.60 -4.14
CA ARG A 468 -12.09 2.97 -4.32
C ARG A 468 -11.72 2.81 -5.79
N GLY A 469 -12.67 2.38 -6.62
CA GLY A 469 -12.49 2.27 -8.07
C GLY A 469 -12.09 3.60 -8.70
N MET A 470 -12.81 4.67 -8.38
CA MET A 470 -12.51 6.04 -8.84
C MET A 470 -11.21 6.58 -8.26
N ALA A 471 -10.92 6.24 -7.00
CA ALA A 471 -9.69 6.61 -6.33
C ALA A 471 -8.42 5.98 -6.93
N GLY A 472 -8.51 5.12 -7.96
CA GLY A 472 -7.40 4.56 -8.71
C GLY A 472 -7.23 3.05 -8.57
N ALA A 473 -8.17 2.33 -7.87
CA ALA A 473 -8.19 0.88 -7.89
C ALA A 473 -8.59 0.33 -9.28
N TRP A 474 -9.32 1.12 -10.06
CA TRP A 474 -9.53 0.89 -11.48
C TRP A 474 -8.57 1.77 -12.29
N ARG A 475 -7.69 1.13 -13.09
CA ARG A 475 -6.56 1.80 -13.74
C ARG A 475 -6.15 1.15 -15.04
N TYR A 476 -5.33 1.85 -15.81
CA TYR A 476 -4.55 1.33 -16.90
C TYR A 476 -3.25 0.72 -16.36
N ARG A 477 -2.93 -0.51 -16.73
CA ARG A 477 -1.71 -1.17 -16.31
C ARG A 477 -0.51 -0.53 -17.00
N ARG A 478 0.57 -0.31 -16.24
CA ARG A 478 1.83 0.16 -16.79
C ARG A 478 2.53 -0.97 -17.54
N LEU A 479 2.94 -0.68 -18.77
CA LEU A 479 3.74 -1.61 -19.57
C LEU A 479 5.23 -1.39 -19.27
N ALA A 480 5.95 -2.48 -19.01
CA ALA A 480 7.40 -2.44 -18.77
C ALA A 480 8.16 -2.29 -20.10
N VAL A 481 8.21 -1.07 -20.65
CA VAL A 481 8.96 -0.75 -21.85
C VAL A 481 10.12 0.18 -21.49
N ALA A 482 11.34 -0.11 -21.95
CA ALA A 482 12.48 0.73 -21.71
C ALA A 482 12.30 2.10 -22.42
N GLY A 483 12.44 3.19 -21.66
CA GLY A 483 12.58 4.55 -22.18
C GLY A 483 11.37 5.46 -22.06
N HIS A 484 10.12 4.98 -22.03
CA HIS A 484 8.92 5.80 -21.84
C HIS A 484 7.87 5.08 -20.99
N GLU A 485 7.13 5.85 -20.18
CA GLU A 485 5.96 5.32 -19.49
C GLU A 485 4.86 5.05 -20.52
N ARG A 486 4.55 3.78 -20.72
CA ARG A 486 3.41 3.34 -21.54
C ARG A 486 2.42 2.60 -20.68
N TYR A 487 1.16 2.77 -21.00
CA TYR A 487 0.04 2.13 -20.34
C TYR A 487 -0.75 1.30 -21.34
N ASP A 488 -1.47 0.29 -20.86
CA ASP A 488 -2.43 -0.45 -21.68
C ASP A 488 -3.48 0.52 -22.25
N GLU A 489 -3.99 0.24 -23.44
CA GLU A 489 -5.02 1.06 -24.09
C GLU A 489 -6.38 0.96 -23.39
N THR A 490 -6.59 -0.16 -22.67
CA THR A 490 -7.82 -0.42 -21.91
C THR A 490 -7.50 -0.58 -20.42
N PRO A 491 -8.39 -0.09 -19.53
CA PRO A 491 -8.23 -0.31 -18.11
C PRO A 491 -8.29 -1.78 -17.73
N GLU A 492 -7.56 -2.16 -16.69
CA GLU A 492 -7.54 -3.52 -16.16
C GLU A 492 -8.94 -3.93 -15.68
N LYS A 493 -9.41 -5.11 -16.09
CA LYS A 493 -10.64 -5.69 -15.55
C LYS A 493 -10.40 -6.19 -14.13
N SER A 494 -11.20 -5.70 -13.19
CA SER A 494 -11.12 -6.02 -11.77
C SER A 494 -12.51 -5.92 -11.12
N ARG A 495 -12.65 -6.30 -9.87
CA ARG A 495 -13.90 -6.11 -9.12
C ARG A 495 -14.37 -4.64 -9.08
N PHE A 496 -13.43 -3.70 -9.22
CA PHE A 496 -13.73 -2.27 -9.24
C PHE A 496 -14.22 -1.80 -10.61
N SER A 497 -13.82 -2.47 -11.69
CA SER A 497 -14.28 -2.09 -13.04
C SER A 497 -15.79 -2.22 -13.18
N HIS A 498 -16.38 -3.28 -12.62
CA HIS A 498 -17.81 -3.56 -12.76
C HIS A 498 -18.70 -2.47 -12.16
N ILE A 499 -18.43 -2.02 -10.95
CA ILE A 499 -19.23 -0.95 -10.34
C ILE A 499 -18.97 0.41 -11.00
N CYS A 500 -17.74 0.70 -11.43
CA CYS A 500 -17.44 1.91 -12.17
C CYS A 500 -18.12 1.91 -13.54
N GLU A 501 -18.16 0.76 -14.23
CA GLU A 501 -18.89 0.63 -15.52
C GLU A 501 -20.41 0.74 -15.30
N ALA A 502 -20.97 0.15 -14.24
CA ALA A 502 -22.36 0.33 -13.85
C ALA A 502 -22.71 1.82 -13.63
N ALA A 503 -21.84 2.56 -12.93
CA ALA A 503 -21.99 3.99 -12.73
C ALA A 503 -21.93 4.78 -14.03
N GLN A 504 -21.08 4.39 -14.98
CA GLN A 504 -21.03 4.99 -16.32
C GLN A 504 -22.32 4.73 -17.11
N TYR A 505 -22.86 3.50 -17.09
CA TYR A 505 -24.12 3.17 -17.77
C TYR A 505 -25.29 3.99 -17.21
N LEU A 506 -25.28 4.28 -15.91
CA LEU A 506 -26.27 5.18 -15.29
C LEU A 506 -26.20 6.57 -15.93
N LEU A 507 -25.00 7.18 -15.97
CA LEU A 507 -24.83 8.53 -16.51
C LEU A 507 -25.21 8.64 -17.98
N VAL A 508 -24.70 7.71 -18.79
CA VAL A 508 -24.98 7.70 -20.25
C VAL A 508 -26.45 7.45 -20.52
N GLY A 509 -27.08 6.52 -19.81
CA GLY A 509 -28.51 6.23 -19.92
C GLY A 509 -29.38 7.43 -19.54
N ALA A 510 -28.95 8.24 -18.58
CA ALA A 510 -29.63 9.45 -18.15
C ALA A 510 -29.26 10.70 -19.02
N GLY A 511 -28.53 10.49 -20.12
CA GLY A 511 -28.24 11.53 -21.12
C GLY A 511 -26.96 12.33 -20.90
N GLU A 512 -26.10 11.96 -19.93
CA GLU A 512 -24.76 12.55 -19.85
C GLU A 512 -23.92 12.10 -21.08
N GLY A 513 -23.00 12.94 -21.51
CA GLY A 513 -22.17 12.66 -22.69
C GLY A 513 -22.83 12.87 -24.05
N GLN A 514 -24.14 13.16 -24.12
CA GLN A 514 -24.79 13.43 -25.41
C GLN A 514 -24.19 14.62 -26.15
N ARG A 515 -23.69 15.62 -25.43
CA ARG A 515 -22.98 16.78 -26.02
C ARG A 515 -21.63 16.38 -26.64
N LEU A 516 -21.02 15.28 -26.20
CA LEU A 516 -19.78 14.76 -26.79
C LEU A 516 -20.04 14.08 -28.15
N LEU A 517 -21.26 13.64 -28.39
CA LEU A 517 -21.70 13.01 -29.66
C LEU A 517 -22.18 14.00 -30.71
N THR A 518 -22.52 15.23 -30.31
CA THR A 518 -22.94 16.29 -31.23
C THR A 518 -21.72 17.15 -31.55
N PRO A 519 -21.20 17.15 -32.79
CA PRO A 519 -20.20 18.15 -33.17
C PRO A 519 -20.79 19.53 -32.87
N GLU A 520 -20.08 20.40 -32.18
CA GLU A 520 -20.44 21.81 -32.09
C GLU A 520 -20.53 22.36 -33.52
N GLY A 521 -21.75 22.52 -34.02
CA GLY A 521 -21.97 23.31 -35.23
C GLY A 521 -21.44 24.71 -34.97
N PRO A 522 -20.87 25.41 -35.98
CA PRO A 522 -20.27 26.71 -35.80
C PRO A 522 -21.25 27.61 -35.05
N ALA A 523 -20.77 28.28 -34.02
CA ALA A 523 -21.53 29.21 -33.19
C ALA A 523 -22.26 30.20 -34.10
N LYS A 524 -23.56 30.02 -34.27
CA LYS A 524 -24.41 31.00 -34.95
C LYS A 524 -24.41 32.25 -34.08
N ASP A 525 -23.74 33.27 -34.60
CA ASP A 525 -23.73 34.63 -34.11
C ASP A 525 -25.13 35.06 -33.60
N ARG A 526 -25.31 35.08 -32.28
CA ARG A 526 -26.47 35.67 -31.61
C ARG A 526 -26.33 37.18 -31.42
N GLN A 527 -25.60 37.86 -32.32
CA GLN A 527 -25.44 39.31 -32.32
C GLN A 527 -25.91 39.95 -33.63
N ALA A 528 -27.12 39.66 -34.08
CA ALA A 528 -27.70 40.44 -35.20
C ALA A 528 -29.23 40.51 -35.12
N LYS A 529 -29.79 40.90 -33.97
CA LYS A 529 -31.20 41.33 -33.91
C LYS A 529 -31.45 42.34 -32.78
N ALA A 530 -30.67 43.39 -32.79
CA ALA A 530 -30.95 44.53 -31.91
C ALA A 530 -30.51 45.85 -32.57
N LEU A 531 -30.73 46.03 -33.85
CA LEU A 531 -30.56 47.33 -34.51
C LEU A 531 -31.29 47.33 -35.88
N THR A 532 -32.62 47.27 -35.87
CA THR A 532 -33.49 47.92 -36.90
C THR A 532 -34.91 47.99 -36.31
N GLY A 533 -35.10 48.95 -35.41
CA GLY A 533 -36.40 49.45 -35.07
C GLY A 533 -36.62 50.78 -35.85
N ARG A 534 -37.43 50.72 -36.81
CA ARG A 534 -38.30 51.82 -37.26
C ARG A 534 -39.57 51.22 -37.81
#